data_304570e6fe001b26092d8b1ba0be52d0
#
_entry.id   304570e6fe001b26092d8b1ba0be52d0
#
_cell.length_a   1.000
_cell.length_b   1.000
_cell.length_c   1.000
_cell.angle_alpha   90.00
_cell.angle_beta   90.00
_cell.angle_gamma   90.00
#
_symmetry.space_group_name_H-M   'P 1'
#
loop_
_entity.id
_entity.type
_entity.pdbx_description
1 polymer ?
#
loop_
_entity_poly.entity_id
_entity_poly.type
_entity_poly.pdbx_seq_one_letter_code
_entity_poly.pdbx_strand_id
1 'polypeptide(L)'
;VSSHNYNKSIEIIESILLHIDIGMITIMNLASDGVLNREQRRAVGKAFKKESIDGGHRKRAIWSYVNDVFPVNGKFFSELSDDEKKDFLESEISFTIYDNLDADTKGFIFRNLNKTTDVNFIEMLNSYGNIPLANYVREKVRLVKQIDNSYHELFEYTNSAKTQEPIYRYLSFDNDRLKQDLMFARIIHRYMTSPKELLGGTEDKDLSEMYENAMYTDEYIKKFNNKIDDHLDFLRVMATFRKLKFKVGLSQHDFKILSYLYFYLQDTYDSFDFKDKEVFY
;
A
#
# COMPACT_ATOMS: atom_id res chain seq x y z
N VAL A 1 15.15 4.08 -1.64
CA VAL A 1 14.99 2.64 -1.92
C VAL A 1 15.55 1.91 -0.71
N SER A 2 14.77 1.03 -0.06
CA SER A 2 15.32 0.20 1.00
C SER A 2 16.51 -0.60 0.41
N SER A 3 17.56 -0.83 1.20
CA SER A 3 18.77 -1.53 0.74
C SER A 3 18.45 -2.88 0.07
N HIS A 4 17.38 -3.54 0.52
CA HIS A 4 16.93 -4.81 -0.03
C HIS A 4 16.30 -4.67 -1.45
N ASN A 5 15.50 -3.62 -1.69
CA ASN A 5 14.92 -3.36 -3.01
C ASN A 5 15.97 -2.89 -4.01
N TYR A 6 17.00 -2.20 -3.53
CA TYR A 6 18.13 -1.75 -4.36
C TYR A 6 18.92 -2.95 -4.90
N ASN A 7 19.29 -3.91 -4.05
CA ASN A 7 20.04 -5.10 -4.47
C ASN A 7 19.24 -5.94 -5.48
N LYS A 8 17.95 -6.17 -5.24
CA LYS A 8 17.09 -6.86 -6.20
C LYS A 8 17.01 -6.15 -7.55
N SER A 9 17.02 -4.82 -7.56
CA SER A 9 17.01 -4.06 -8.82
C SER A 9 18.31 -4.24 -9.59
N ILE A 10 19.46 -4.26 -8.91
CA ILE A 10 20.76 -4.55 -9.53
C ILE A 10 20.77 -5.94 -10.13
N GLU A 11 20.37 -6.97 -9.36
CA GLU A 11 20.31 -8.37 -9.82
C GLU A 11 19.45 -8.55 -11.08
N ILE A 12 18.31 -7.84 -11.16
CA ILE A 12 17.45 -7.87 -12.35
C ILE A 12 18.18 -7.28 -13.57
N ILE A 13 18.85 -6.15 -13.42
CA ILE A 13 19.55 -5.52 -14.52
C ILE A 13 20.79 -6.33 -14.94
N GLU A 14 21.53 -6.88 -13.98
CA GLU A 14 22.65 -7.80 -14.27
C GLU A 14 22.16 -9.03 -15.04
N SER A 15 21.01 -9.60 -14.66
CA SER A 15 20.42 -10.73 -15.39
C SER A 15 20.10 -10.37 -16.84
N ILE A 16 19.53 -9.16 -17.09
CA ILE A 16 19.28 -8.68 -18.45
C ILE A 16 20.58 -8.53 -19.24
N LEU A 17 21.59 -7.88 -18.64
CA LEU A 17 22.90 -7.69 -19.28
C LEU A 17 23.61 -9.02 -19.59
N LEU A 18 23.30 -10.08 -18.85
CA LEU A 18 23.82 -11.43 -19.06
C LEU A 18 22.89 -12.32 -19.91
N HIS A 19 21.82 -11.77 -20.48
CA HIS A 19 20.77 -12.50 -21.23
C HIS A 19 20.12 -13.65 -20.44
N ILE A 20 20.06 -13.50 -19.11
CA ILE A 20 19.37 -14.44 -18.22
C ILE A 20 17.90 -14.01 -18.12
N ASP A 21 16.99 -14.96 -18.26
CA ASP A 21 15.54 -14.71 -18.12
C ASP A 21 15.23 -14.20 -16.71
N ILE A 22 14.63 -13.01 -16.64
CA ILE A 22 14.20 -12.36 -15.40
C ILE A 22 12.82 -12.87 -14.92
N GLY A 23 12.25 -13.83 -15.62
CA GLY A 23 10.90 -14.33 -15.39
C GLY A 23 9.82 -13.44 -16.01
N MET A 24 8.65 -14.04 -16.12
CA MET A 24 7.50 -13.48 -16.84
C MET A 24 6.88 -12.28 -16.12
N ILE A 25 6.56 -11.23 -16.87
CA ILE A 25 5.77 -10.09 -16.40
C ILE A 25 4.31 -10.30 -16.81
N THR A 26 3.40 -10.22 -15.84
CA THR A 26 1.96 -10.41 -16.10
C THR A 26 1.24 -9.08 -16.08
N ILE A 27 0.54 -8.77 -17.16
CA ILE A 27 -0.22 -7.54 -17.34
C ILE A 27 -1.65 -7.83 -17.79
N MET A 28 -2.55 -6.89 -17.53
CA MET A 28 -3.92 -6.91 -18.03
C MET A 28 -4.17 -5.69 -18.91
N ASN A 29 -4.77 -5.91 -20.08
CA ASN A 29 -5.34 -4.85 -20.87
C ASN A 29 -6.66 -4.41 -20.22
N LEU A 30 -6.79 -3.11 -19.95
CA LEU A 30 -8.05 -2.53 -19.49
C LEU A 30 -8.95 -2.30 -20.69
N ALA A 31 -10.19 -2.82 -20.62
CA ALA A 31 -11.17 -2.56 -21.66
C ALA A 31 -11.40 -1.06 -21.82
N SER A 32 -11.48 -0.61 -23.06
CA SER A 32 -11.76 0.79 -23.37
C SER A 32 -13.13 1.26 -22.87
N ASP A 33 -14.07 0.36 -22.62
CA ASP A 33 -15.48 0.71 -22.48
C ASP A 33 -16.26 0.12 -21.29
N GLY A 34 -15.67 -0.73 -20.44
CA GLY A 34 -16.49 -1.47 -19.46
C GLY A 34 -16.08 -1.42 -18.00
N VAL A 35 -14.81 -1.32 -17.69
CA VAL A 35 -14.28 -1.54 -16.32
C VAL A 35 -14.11 -0.23 -15.55
N LEU A 36 -13.86 0.87 -16.22
CA LEU A 36 -13.71 2.18 -15.57
C LEU A 36 -14.97 3.02 -15.80
N ASN A 37 -15.53 3.60 -14.73
CA ASN A 37 -16.58 4.59 -14.85
C ASN A 37 -16.03 5.88 -15.51
N ARG A 38 -16.94 6.80 -15.89
CA ARG A 38 -16.58 8.03 -16.63
C ARG A 38 -15.59 8.93 -15.85
N GLU A 39 -15.64 8.90 -14.53
CA GLU A 39 -14.77 9.68 -13.63
C GLU A 39 -13.40 9.03 -13.49
N GLN A 40 -13.36 7.71 -13.32
CA GLN A 40 -12.12 6.94 -13.31
C GLN A 40 -11.35 7.09 -14.64
N ARG A 41 -12.06 7.12 -15.79
CA ARG A 41 -11.43 7.39 -17.10
C ARG A 41 -10.83 8.79 -17.19
N ARG A 42 -11.48 9.80 -16.59
CA ARG A 42 -10.97 11.17 -16.54
C ARG A 42 -9.77 11.29 -15.61
N ALA A 43 -9.81 10.60 -14.46
CA ALA A 43 -8.77 10.61 -13.46
C ALA A 43 -7.47 9.92 -13.92
N VAL A 44 -7.61 8.80 -14.63
CA VAL A 44 -6.47 7.98 -15.12
C VAL A 44 -5.89 8.51 -16.43
N GLY A 45 -6.62 9.37 -17.14
CA GLY A 45 -6.21 9.90 -18.45
C GLY A 45 -6.12 8.82 -19.54
N LYS A 46 -5.78 9.25 -20.76
CA LYS A 46 -5.63 8.33 -21.92
C LYS A 46 -4.43 7.37 -21.82
N ALA A 47 -3.61 7.48 -20.78
CA ALA A 47 -2.28 6.87 -20.74
C ALA A 47 -2.25 5.41 -20.22
N PHE A 48 -3.19 5.01 -19.37
CA PHE A 48 -3.15 3.68 -18.75
C PHE A 48 -4.17 2.72 -19.38
N LYS A 49 -3.78 2.12 -20.49
CA LYS A 49 -4.54 1.01 -21.10
C LYS A 49 -4.18 -0.35 -20.52
N LYS A 50 -3.19 -0.43 -19.65
CA LYS A 50 -2.65 -1.68 -19.12
C LYS A 50 -2.41 -1.57 -17.61
N GLU A 51 -2.75 -2.63 -16.89
CA GLU A 51 -2.48 -2.78 -15.46
C GLU A 51 -1.49 -3.92 -15.25
N SER A 52 -0.57 -3.79 -14.29
CA SER A 52 0.34 -4.87 -13.93
C SER A 52 -0.29 -5.75 -12.86
N ILE A 53 -0.39 -7.04 -13.14
CA ILE A 53 -0.78 -8.05 -12.16
C ILE A 53 0.46 -8.52 -11.40
N ASP A 54 1.54 -8.83 -12.10
CA ASP A 54 2.83 -9.21 -11.51
C ASP A 54 4.01 -8.61 -12.29
N GLY A 55 5.21 -8.70 -11.72
CA GLY A 55 6.44 -8.17 -12.32
C GLY A 55 6.66 -6.67 -12.07
N GLY A 56 5.97 -6.06 -11.12
CA GLY A 56 6.11 -4.64 -10.79
C GLY A 56 7.53 -4.24 -10.40
N HIS A 57 8.27 -5.08 -9.67
CA HIS A 57 9.68 -4.84 -9.33
C HIS A 57 10.58 -4.84 -10.57
N ARG A 58 10.40 -5.81 -11.48
CA ARG A 58 11.17 -5.92 -12.73
C ARG A 58 10.99 -4.69 -13.60
N LYS A 59 9.76 -4.26 -13.81
CA LYS A 59 9.46 -3.05 -14.59
C LYS A 59 10.07 -1.79 -13.97
N ARG A 60 9.98 -1.64 -12.64
CA ARG A 60 10.60 -0.50 -11.95
C ARG A 60 12.11 -0.52 -12.04
N ALA A 61 12.74 -1.68 -11.88
CA ALA A 61 14.19 -1.82 -12.02
C ALA A 61 14.66 -1.39 -13.42
N ILE A 62 14.03 -1.91 -14.47
CA ILE A 62 14.34 -1.56 -15.86
C ILE A 62 14.14 -0.07 -16.09
N TRP A 63 12.97 0.47 -15.71
CA TRP A 63 12.69 1.89 -15.88
C TRP A 63 13.67 2.77 -15.13
N SER A 64 13.99 2.43 -13.89
CA SER A 64 14.92 3.20 -13.06
C SER A 64 16.35 3.19 -13.62
N TYR A 65 16.81 2.05 -14.12
CA TYR A 65 18.13 1.93 -14.72
C TYR A 65 18.24 2.75 -16.02
N VAL A 66 17.26 2.63 -16.91
CA VAL A 66 17.23 3.41 -18.17
C VAL A 66 17.16 4.92 -17.93
N ASN A 67 16.61 5.35 -16.77
CA ASN A 67 16.57 6.76 -16.37
C ASN A 67 17.72 7.18 -15.43
N ASP A 68 18.80 6.43 -15.38
CA ASP A 68 19.98 6.74 -14.58
C ASP A 68 19.73 6.96 -13.07
N VAL A 69 18.77 6.22 -12.49
CA VAL A 69 18.46 6.34 -11.06
C VAL A 69 19.51 5.62 -10.21
N PHE A 70 20.09 4.54 -10.74
CA PHE A 70 21.16 3.80 -10.06
C PHE A 70 22.14 3.17 -11.08
N PRO A 71 23.41 3.01 -10.69
CA PRO A 71 24.41 2.33 -11.52
C PRO A 71 24.37 0.81 -11.29
N VAL A 72 24.76 0.05 -12.33
CA VAL A 72 25.03 -1.40 -12.27
C VAL A 72 26.46 -1.63 -12.75
N ASN A 73 27.23 -2.43 -12.02
CA ASN A 73 28.66 -2.64 -12.28
C ASN A 73 29.46 -1.32 -12.39
N GLY A 74 29.05 -0.30 -11.62
CA GLY A 74 29.67 1.01 -11.57
C GLY A 74 29.32 1.92 -12.74
N LYS A 75 28.41 1.53 -13.66
CA LYS A 75 27.99 2.33 -14.81
C LYS A 75 26.51 2.65 -14.75
N PHE A 76 26.13 3.88 -15.02
CA PHE A 76 24.77 4.28 -15.36
C PHE A 76 24.43 3.87 -16.78
N PHE A 77 23.14 3.76 -17.11
CA PHE A 77 22.72 3.41 -18.47
C PHE A 77 23.24 4.39 -19.52
N SER A 78 23.25 5.70 -19.21
CA SER A 78 23.81 6.73 -20.12
C SER A 78 25.29 6.54 -20.41
N GLU A 79 26.04 5.91 -19.50
CA GLU A 79 27.52 5.68 -19.61
C GLU A 79 27.88 4.39 -20.38
N LEU A 80 26.87 3.57 -20.73
CA LEU A 80 27.09 2.42 -21.59
C LEU A 80 27.48 2.87 -23.01
N SER A 81 28.30 2.06 -23.68
CA SER A 81 28.58 2.24 -25.12
C SER A 81 27.31 2.03 -25.95
N ASP A 82 27.30 2.48 -27.18
CA ASP A 82 26.14 2.31 -28.07
C ASP A 82 25.81 0.84 -28.33
N ASP A 83 26.81 -0.03 -28.39
CA ASP A 83 26.63 -1.47 -28.53
C ASP A 83 26.02 -2.09 -27.25
N GLU A 84 26.53 -1.73 -26.05
CA GLU A 84 25.97 -2.19 -24.77
C GLU A 84 24.52 -1.72 -24.58
N LYS A 85 24.19 -0.47 -24.96
CA LYS A 85 22.82 0.06 -24.93
C LYS A 85 21.90 -0.70 -25.87
N LYS A 86 22.38 -0.96 -27.09
CA LYS A 86 21.62 -1.70 -28.10
C LYS A 86 21.33 -3.10 -27.61
N ASP A 87 22.33 -3.80 -27.10
CA ASP A 87 22.21 -5.16 -26.56
C ASP A 87 21.21 -5.23 -25.40
N PHE A 88 21.29 -4.29 -24.47
CA PHE A 88 20.31 -4.18 -23.38
C PHE A 88 18.87 -3.94 -23.88
N LEU A 89 18.70 -3.05 -24.85
CA LEU A 89 17.37 -2.69 -25.38
C LEU A 89 16.76 -3.78 -26.28
N GLU A 90 17.58 -4.63 -26.88
CA GLU A 90 17.19 -5.79 -27.71
C GLU A 90 16.96 -7.06 -26.86
N SER A 91 17.22 -7.04 -25.54
CA SER A 91 16.99 -8.17 -24.66
C SER A 91 15.51 -8.55 -24.62
N GLU A 92 15.25 -9.86 -24.75
CA GLU A 92 13.88 -10.37 -24.75
C GLU A 92 13.31 -10.44 -23.32
N ILE A 93 12.08 -9.96 -23.15
CA ILE A 93 11.34 -10.04 -21.89
C ILE A 93 10.02 -10.75 -22.14
N SER A 94 9.75 -11.79 -21.36
CA SER A 94 8.53 -12.58 -21.45
C SER A 94 7.33 -11.86 -20.81
N PHE A 95 6.21 -11.78 -21.54
CA PHE A 95 4.96 -11.20 -21.04
C PHE A 95 3.80 -12.18 -21.16
N THR A 96 2.99 -12.27 -20.10
CA THR A 96 1.63 -12.80 -20.20
C THR A 96 0.65 -11.63 -20.18
N ILE A 97 -0.22 -11.58 -21.17
CA ILE A 97 -1.21 -10.52 -21.34
C ILE A 97 -2.60 -11.12 -21.20
N TYR A 98 -3.38 -10.62 -20.27
CA TYR A 98 -4.79 -10.95 -20.09
C TYR A 98 -5.64 -9.80 -20.59
N ASP A 99 -6.82 -10.11 -21.11
CA ASP A 99 -7.79 -9.11 -21.53
C ASP A 99 -9.01 -9.12 -20.63
N ASN A 100 -9.44 -7.96 -20.18
CA ASN A 100 -10.73 -7.74 -19.51
C ASN A 100 -11.04 -8.66 -18.32
N LEU A 101 -10.06 -8.92 -17.48
CA LEU A 101 -10.30 -9.68 -16.25
C LEU A 101 -11.18 -8.90 -15.28
N ASP A 102 -12.14 -9.59 -14.66
CA ASP A 102 -12.80 -9.07 -13.47
C ASP A 102 -11.84 -9.03 -12.28
N ALA A 103 -12.24 -8.30 -11.22
CA ALA A 103 -11.38 -8.08 -10.05
C ALA A 103 -11.04 -9.37 -9.31
N ASP A 104 -11.97 -10.34 -9.25
CA ASP A 104 -11.79 -11.60 -8.53
C ASP A 104 -10.83 -12.52 -9.28
N THR A 105 -11.00 -12.65 -10.60
CA THR A 105 -10.09 -13.41 -11.46
C THR A 105 -8.68 -12.81 -11.43
N LYS A 106 -8.56 -11.49 -11.49
CA LYS A 106 -7.27 -10.80 -11.35
C LYS A 106 -6.61 -11.13 -10.01
N GLY A 107 -7.36 -11.04 -8.91
CA GLY A 107 -6.89 -11.39 -7.58
C GLY A 107 -6.47 -12.86 -7.46
N PHE A 108 -7.23 -13.78 -8.08
CA PHE A 108 -6.90 -15.21 -8.13
C PHE A 108 -5.58 -15.45 -8.87
N ILE A 109 -5.38 -14.84 -10.04
CA ILE A 109 -4.13 -14.93 -10.81
C ILE A 109 -2.96 -14.41 -9.97
N PHE A 110 -3.10 -13.22 -9.35
CA PHE A 110 -2.06 -12.64 -8.50
C PHE A 110 -1.66 -13.60 -7.37
N ARG A 111 -2.62 -14.17 -6.65
CA ARG A 111 -2.36 -15.13 -5.55
C ARG A 111 -1.66 -16.38 -6.05
N ASN A 112 -2.06 -16.91 -7.22
CA ASN A 112 -1.43 -18.11 -7.78
C ASN A 112 0.00 -17.87 -8.26
N LEU A 113 0.28 -16.75 -8.88
CA LEU A 113 1.63 -16.37 -9.30
C LEU A 113 2.58 -16.19 -8.11
N ASN A 114 2.04 -15.75 -6.98
CA ASN A 114 2.83 -15.45 -5.78
C ASN A 114 2.83 -16.57 -4.72
N LYS A 115 2.32 -17.77 -5.02
CA LYS A 115 2.31 -18.90 -4.05
C LYS A 115 3.68 -19.29 -3.53
N THR A 116 4.73 -19.07 -4.30
CA THR A 116 6.12 -19.43 -3.95
C THR A 116 6.95 -18.23 -3.49
N THR A 117 6.40 -17.01 -3.56
CA THR A 117 7.04 -15.81 -3.05
C THR A 117 6.44 -15.45 -1.71
N ASP A 118 7.24 -14.88 -0.81
CA ASP A 118 6.77 -14.33 0.48
C ASP A 118 5.82 -13.14 0.27
N VAL A 119 4.62 -13.41 -0.24
CA VAL A 119 3.55 -12.40 -0.23
C VAL A 119 3.17 -12.18 1.22
N ASN A 120 3.30 -10.95 1.65
CA ASN A 120 2.83 -10.54 2.95
C ASN A 120 1.31 -10.78 3.05
N PHE A 121 0.87 -11.26 4.20
CA PHE A 121 -0.54 -11.53 4.51
C PHE A 121 -1.48 -10.39 4.08
N ILE A 122 -1.15 -9.13 4.38
CA ILE A 122 -1.99 -7.99 4.01
C ILE A 122 -1.98 -7.72 2.49
N GLU A 123 -0.90 -8.05 1.79
CA GLU A 123 -0.84 -7.98 0.32
C GLU A 123 -1.80 -9.00 -0.29
N MET A 124 -1.90 -10.19 0.31
CA MET A 124 -2.85 -11.22 -0.07
C MET A 124 -4.29 -10.72 0.15
N LEU A 125 -4.63 -10.22 1.33
CA LEU A 125 -5.96 -9.69 1.63
C LEU A 125 -6.34 -8.53 0.69
N ASN A 126 -5.42 -7.64 0.38
CA ASN A 126 -5.66 -6.54 -0.55
C ASN A 126 -5.76 -6.98 -2.02
N SER A 127 -5.42 -8.22 -2.35
CA SER A 127 -5.63 -8.79 -3.70
C SER A 127 -7.07 -9.20 -3.98
N TYR A 128 -7.91 -9.28 -2.94
CA TYR A 128 -9.34 -9.52 -3.10
C TYR A 128 -10.02 -8.25 -3.65
N GLY A 129 -10.49 -8.31 -4.89
CA GLY A 129 -10.94 -7.13 -5.63
C GLY A 129 -12.27 -6.54 -5.16
N ASN A 130 -13.19 -7.39 -4.70
CA ASN A 130 -14.59 -7.01 -4.41
C ASN A 130 -14.95 -7.06 -2.92
N ILE A 131 -13.96 -7.12 -2.02
CA ILE A 131 -14.22 -7.10 -0.59
C ILE A 131 -14.40 -5.65 -0.12
N PRO A 132 -15.58 -5.26 0.42
CA PRO A 132 -15.85 -3.89 0.87
C PRO A 132 -14.80 -3.39 1.86
N LEU A 133 -14.39 -4.26 2.79
CA LEU A 133 -13.39 -3.92 3.80
C LEU A 133 -12.01 -3.63 3.21
N ALA A 134 -11.58 -4.42 2.20
CA ALA A 134 -10.31 -4.16 1.50
C ALA A 134 -10.36 -2.82 0.75
N ASN A 135 -11.49 -2.47 0.17
CA ASN A 135 -11.70 -1.19 -0.48
C ASN A 135 -11.62 -0.04 0.53
N TYR A 136 -12.33 -0.17 1.65
CA TYR A 136 -12.34 0.82 2.72
C TYR A 136 -10.93 1.09 3.29
N VAL A 137 -10.16 0.03 3.58
CA VAL A 137 -8.77 0.18 4.04
C VAL A 137 -7.93 0.94 3.01
N ARG A 138 -8.02 0.56 1.74
CA ARG A 138 -7.28 1.24 0.66
C ARG A 138 -7.65 2.71 0.51
N GLU A 139 -8.92 3.04 0.59
CA GLU A 139 -9.41 4.41 0.46
C GLU A 139 -8.90 5.30 1.60
N LYS A 140 -8.92 4.81 2.83
CA LYS A 140 -8.48 5.58 4.00
C LYS A 140 -6.95 5.76 4.09
N VAL A 141 -6.18 4.76 3.68
CA VAL A 141 -4.71 4.76 3.84
C VAL A 141 -3.99 5.33 2.62
N ARG A 142 -4.57 5.19 1.43
CA ARG A 142 -3.90 5.61 0.19
C ARG A 142 -4.37 6.96 -0.30
N LEU A 143 -3.39 7.83 -0.50
CA LEU A 143 -3.59 9.10 -1.17
C LEU A 143 -3.85 8.89 -2.67
N VAL A 144 -5.02 8.40 -3.04
CA VAL A 144 -5.45 8.44 -4.42
C VAL A 144 -5.97 9.85 -4.69
N LYS A 145 -5.06 10.77 -5.00
CA LYS A 145 -5.31 12.22 -5.19
C LYS A 145 -6.45 12.59 -6.16
N GLN A 146 -7.13 11.64 -6.77
CA GLN A 146 -7.99 11.91 -7.91
C GLN A 146 -9.41 11.36 -7.81
N ILE A 147 -9.78 10.58 -6.79
CA ILE A 147 -11.09 9.93 -6.82
C ILE A 147 -12.03 10.39 -5.72
N ASP A 148 -11.55 10.71 -4.55
CA ASP A 148 -12.35 11.31 -3.46
C ASP A 148 -11.45 11.73 -2.29
N ASN A 149 -11.89 12.71 -1.49
CA ASN A 149 -11.23 13.09 -0.23
C ASN A 149 -11.50 12.04 0.89
N SER A 150 -11.50 10.76 0.54
CA SER A 150 -11.82 9.67 1.48
C SER A 150 -10.61 9.24 2.33
N TYR A 151 -9.40 9.62 1.96
CA TYR A 151 -8.22 9.31 2.76
C TYR A 151 -8.20 10.11 4.07
N HIS A 152 -7.62 9.53 5.10
CA HIS A 152 -7.43 10.24 6.36
C HIS A 152 -6.06 10.94 6.40
N GLU A 153 -6.03 12.20 6.89
CA GLU A 153 -4.82 13.04 6.93
C GLU A 153 -3.63 12.41 7.68
N LEU A 154 -3.87 11.48 8.62
CA LEU A 154 -2.83 10.75 9.33
C LEU A 154 -1.84 10.06 8.36
N PHE A 155 -2.33 9.63 7.19
CA PHE A 155 -1.55 8.93 6.17
C PHE A 155 -1.02 9.86 5.07
N GLU A 156 -1.15 11.17 5.26
CA GLU A 156 -0.68 12.18 4.30
C GLU A 156 0.83 12.08 4.09
N TYR A 157 1.24 12.13 2.81
CA TYR A 157 2.63 12.15 2.43
C TYR A 157 2.90 13.12 1.27
N THR A 158 4.16 13.51 1.13
CA THR A 158 4.70 14.23 -0.03
C THR A 158 5.84 13.43 -0.63
N ASN A 159 6.06 13.52 -1.93
CA ASN A 159 7.21 12.87 -2.53
C ASN A 159 8.47 13.71 -2.34
N SER A 160 9.57 13.06 -1.99
CA SER A 160 10.89 13.70 -1.97
C SER A 160 11.24 14.22 -3.36
N ALA A 161 11.70 15.46 -3.44
CA ALA A 161 12.15 16.04 -4.72
C ALA A 161 13.37 15.31 -5.32
N LYS A 162 14.18 14.65 -4.47
CA LYS A 162 15.40 13.96 -4.89
C LYS A 162 15.19 12.48 -5.21
N THR A 163 14.47 11.76 -4.35
CA THR A 163 14.33 10.29 -4.44
C THR A 163 12.98 9.85 -4.97
N GLN A 164 12.01 10.77 -5.10
CA GLN A 164 10.60 10.46 -5.40
C GLN A 164 9.94 9.51 -4.38
N GLU A 165 10.61 9.24 -3.25
CA GLU A 165 10.06 8.42 -2.18
C GLU A 165 9.04 9.20 -1.35
N PRO A 166 8.01 8.53 -0.81
CA PRO A 166 7.03 9.18 0.04
C PRO A 166 7.64 9.59 1.38
N ILE A 167 7.41 10.85 1.76
CA ILE A 167 7.74 11.39 3.08
C ILE A 167 6.42 11.61 3.82
N TYR A 168 6.13 10.76 4.81
CA TYR A 168 4.91 10.86 5.59
C TYR A 168 4.96 12.02 6.59
N ARG A 169 3.84 12.72 6.69
CA ARG A 169 3.75 13.91 7.54
C ARG A 169 3.66 13.55 9.02
N TYR A 170 2.93 12.52 9.37
CA TYR A 170 2.61 12.15 10.75
C TYR A 170 3.24 10.83 11.17
N LEU A 171 3.61 9.97 10.24
CA LEU A 171 4.19 8.67 10.49
C LEU A 171 5.69 8.67 10.20
N SER A 172 6.46 7.90 10.95
CA SER A 172 7.89 7.68 10.72
C SER A 172 8.18 6.34 10.04
N PHE A 173 7.16 5.69 9.50
CA PHE A 173 7.28 4.47 8.72
C PHE A 173 6.48 4.61 7.41
N ASP A 174 7.01 4.03 6.39
CA ASP A 174 6.40 3.98 5.06
C ASP A 174 5.27 2.96 4.96
N ASN A 175 4.59 2.95 3.83
CA ASN A 175 3.62 1.91 3.49
C ASN A 175 4.24 0.79 2.62
N ASP A 176 5.55 0.59 2.74
CA ASP A 176 6.21 -0.53 2.09
C ASP A 176 5.55 -1.83 2.53
N ARG A 177 5.22 -2.68 1.54
CA ARG A 177 4.48 -3.92 1.76
C ARG A 177 3.18 -3.75 2.57
N LEU A 178 2.48 -2.62 2.38
CA LEU A 178 1.18 -2.33 2.98
C LEU A 178 1.17 -2.34 4.53
N LYS A 179 2.25 -1.93 5.16
CA LYS A 179 2.36 -1.87 6.63
C LYS A 179 1.31 -0.97 7.28
N GLN A 180 1.00 0.18 6.65
CA GLN A 180 -0.04 1.08 7.15
C GLN A 180 -1.43 0.48 6.98
N ASP A 181 -1.68 -0.20 5.84
CA ASP A 181 -2.92 -0.96 5.62
C ASP A 181 -3.13 -2.02 6.72
N LEU A 182 -2.08 -2.76 7.07
CA LEU A 182 -2.13 -3.75 8.15
C LEU A 182 -2.45 -3.13 9.50
N MET A 183 -1.79 -2.02 9.84
CA MET A 183 -2.03 -1.32 11.09
C MET A 183 -3.45 -0.80 11.18
N PHE A 184 -3.97 -0.26 10.09
CA PHE A 184 -5.33 0.23 10.03
C PHE A 184 -6.37 -0.91 10.04
N ALA A 185 -6.12 -2.01 9.33
CA ALA A 185 -6.99 -3.20 9.38
C ALA A 185 -7.15 -3.73 10.81
N ARG A 186 -6.10 -3.71 11.63
CA ARG A 186 -6.16 -4.09 13.05
C ARG A 186 -7.03 -3.15 13.89
N ILE A 187 -7.02 -1.84 13.61
CA ILE A 187 -7.94 -0.89 14.25
C ILE A 187 -9.39 -1.24 13.88
N ILE A 188 -9.66 -1.48 12.60
CA ILE A 188 -10.99 -1.83 12.13
C ILE A 188 -11.47 -3.13 12.78
N HIS A 189 -10.62 -4.15 12.83
CA HIS A 189 -10.93 -5.41 13.48
C HIS A 189 -11.42 -5.19 14.92
N ARG A 190 -10.74 -4.30 15.66
CA ARG A 190 -11.12 -3.93 17.01
C ARG A 190 -12.54 -3.36 17.10
N TYR A 191 -12.93 -2.50 16.18
CA TYR A 191 -14.28 -1.94 16.17
C TYR A 191 -15.37 -2.96 15.81
N MET A 192 -15.01 -4.01 15.08
CA MET A 192 -15.95 -5.00 14.56
C MET A 192 -16.06 -6.25 15.43
N THR A 193 -15.06 -6.53 16.26
CA THR A 193 -15.06 -7.66 17.21
C THR A 193 -15.30 -7.19 18.64
N SER A 194 -15.72 -8.10 19.51
CA SER A 194 -16.01 -7.74 20.91
C SER A 194 -14.75 -7.29 21.67
N PRO A 195 -14.83 -6.25 22.50
CA PRO A 195 -13.69 -5.71 23.26
C PRO A 195 -12.92 -6.71 24.10
N LYS A 196 -13.56 -7.79 24.56
CA LYS A 196 -12.95 -8.76 25.47
C LYS A 196 -11.85 -9.63 24.87
N GLU A 197 -11.77 -9.75 23.55
CA GLU A 197 -10.82 -10.63 22.88
C GLU A 197 -9.47 -9.98 22.57
N LEU A 198 -9.28 -8.75 22.95
CA LEU A 198 -8.24 -7.86 22.42
C LEU A 198 -6.97 -7.70 23.20
N LEU A 199 -6.84 -8.34 24.33
CA LEU A 199 -5.58 -8.32 25.09
C LEU A 199 -4.51 -9.26 24.49
N GLY A 200 -4.89 -10.11 23.52
CA GLY A 200 -4.00 -11.08 22.89
C GLY A 200 -3.32 -10.64 21.59
N GLY A 201 -3.73 -9.55 20.98
CA GLY A 201 -3.26 -9.12 19.64
C GLY A 201 -4.07 -9.79 18.53
N THR A 202 -4.33 -9.02 17.46
CA THR A 202 -5.02 -9.52 16.27
C THR A 202 -4.06 -10.38 15.46
N GLU A 203 -4.36 -11.67 15.34
CA GLU A 203 -3.62 -12.60 14.51
C GLU A 203 -4.01 -12.46 13.03
N ASP A 204 -3.16 -12.95 12.13
CA ASP A 204 -3.43 -12.92 10.71
C ASP A 204 -4.68 -13.73 10.34
N LYS A 205 -4.98 -14.80 11.11
CA LYS A 205 -6.20 -15.59 10.96
C LYS A 205 -7.46 -14.77 11.23
N ASP A 206 -7.46 -13.97 12.30
CA ASP A 206 -8.62 -13.14 12.70
C ASP A 206 -8.91 -12.08 11.64
N LEU A 207 -7.86 -11.51 11.04
CA LEU A 207 -8.00 -10.58 9.93
C LEU A 207 -8.54 -11.27 8.67
N SER A 208 -8.10 -12.50 8.35
CA SER A 208 -8.67 -13.28 7.24
C SER A 208 -10.16 -13.49 7.42
N GLU A 209 -10.56 -13.99 8.59
CA GLU A 209 -11.96 -14.24 8.89
C GLU A 209 -12.80 -12.97 8.79
N MET A 210 -12.27 -11.83 9.24
CA MET A 210 -12.92 -10.53 9.10
C MET A 210 -13.08 -10.13 7.64
N TYR A 211 -12.04 -10.25 6.81
CA TYR A 211 -12.10 -9.85 5.41
C TYR A 211 -13.02 -10.75 4.58
N GLU A 212 -13.12 -12.03 4.91
CA GLU A 212 -13.95 -13.01 4.22
C GLU A 212 -15.43 -12.98 4.71
N ASN A 213 -15.71 -12.28 5.80
CA ASN A 213 -17.02 -12.25 6.39
C ASN A 213 -17.99 -11.36 5.60
N ALA A 214 -18.96 -11.98 4.95
CA ALA A 214 -20.00 -11.31 4.16
C ALA A 214 -20.88 -10.30 4.94
N MET A 215 -20.84 -10.31 6.29
CA MET A 215 -21.53 -9.30 7.10
C MET A 215 -20.95 -7.89 6.96
N TYR A 216 -19.68 -7.76 6.62
CA TYR A 216 -19.01 -6.46 6.53
C TYR A 216 -19.26 -5.79 5.18
N THR A 217 -20.52 -5.50 4.93
CA THR A 217 -20.95 -4.68 3.78
C THR A 217 -20.52 -3.21 3.95
N ASP A 218 -20.53 -2.46 2.85
CA ASP A 218 -20.26 -1.02 2.90
C ASP A 218 -21.16 -0.28 3.90
N GLU A 219 -22.44 -0.68 4.00
CA GLU A 219 -23.39 -0.09 4.96
C GLU A 219 -23.03 -0.42 6.42
N TYR A 220 -22.54 -1.63 6.67
CA TYR A 220 -22.10 -2.04 8.00
C TYR A 220 -20.84 -1.26 8.41
N ILE A 221 -19.85 -1.15 7.52
CA ILE A 221 -18.60 -0.41 7.76
C ILE A 221 -18.89 1.06 8.04
N LYS A 222 -19.80 1.69 7.30
CA LYS A 222 -20.20 3.09 7.49
C LYS A 222 -20.70 3.40 8.90
N LYS A 223 -21.27 2.45 9.62
CA LYS A 223 -21.72 2.64 11.02
C LYS A 223 -20.58 2.97 11.97
N PHE A 224 -19.38 2.51 11.67
CA PHE A 224 -18.18 2.75 12.48
C PHE A 224 -17.32 3.90 12.00
N ASN A 225 -17.62 4.47 10.83
CA ASN A 225 -16.76 5.44 10.17
C ASN A 225 -16.39 6.62 11.09
N ASN A 226 -17.36 7.21 11.79
CA ASN A 226 -17.10 8.34 12.69
C ASN A 226 -16.16 7.94 13.85
N LYS A 227 -16.39 6.76 14.46
CA LYS A 227 -15.53 6.27 15.55
C LYS A 227 -14.13 5.96 15.08
N ILE A 228 -14.00 5.43 13.88
CA ILE A 228 -12.70 5.14 13.24
C ILE A 228 -11.99 6.45 12.92
N ASP A 229 -12.69 7.43 12.36
CA ASP A 229 -12.12 8.75 12.05
C ASP A 229 -11.69 9.49 13.32
N ASP A 230 -12.48 9.45 14.39
CA ASP A 230 -12.09 10.01 15.70
C ASP A 230 -10.83 9.33 16.27
N HIS A 231 -10.69 8.01 16.11
CA HIS A 231 -9.48 7.30 16.51
C HIS A 231 -8.24 7.74 15.69
N LEU A 232 -8.40 7.82 14.37
CA LEU A 232 -7.32 8.29 13.50
C LEU A 232 -6.95 9.75 13.77
N ASP A 233 -7.92 10.60 14.09
CA ASP A 233 -7.69 11.98 14.53
C ASP A 233 -6.91 12.04 15.83
N PHE A 234 -7.24 11.18 16.81
CA PHE A 234 -6.44 11.07 18.04
C PHE A 234 -4.98 10.74 17.73
N LEU A 235 -4.74 9.72 16.89
CA LEU A 235 -3.38 9.37 16.48
C LEU A 235 -2.66 10.51 15.75
N ARG A 236 -3.37 11.27 14.92
CA ARG A 236 -2.83 12.44 14.22
C ARG A 236 -2.44 13.56 15.19
N VAL A 237 -3.26 13.82 16.19
CA VAL A 237 -2.95 14.81 17.25
C VAL A 237 -1.71 14.36 18.02
N MET A 238 -1.63 13.10 18.46
CA MET A 238 -0.47 12.56 19.16
C MET A 238 0.80 12.59 18.29
N ALA A 239 0.67 12.31 16.99
CA ALA A 239 1.77 12.44 16.05
C ALA A 239 2.28 13.88 15.95
N THR A 240 1.37 14.84 15.96
CA THR A 240 1.72 16.29 15.94
C THR A 240 2.51 16.67 17.19
N PHE A 241 2.06 16.30 18.39
CA PHE A 241 2.79 16.52 19.63
C PHE A 241 4.18 15.89 19.61
N ARG A 242 4.26 14.62 19.20
CA ARG A 242 5.55 13.92 19.08
C ARG A 242 6.49 14.64 18.12
N LYS A 243 5.99 15.07 16.96
CA LYS A 243 6.79 15.78 15.96
C LYS A 243 7.30 17.12 16.48
N LEU A 244 6.47 17.87 17.20
CA LEU A 244 6.88 19.15 17.82
C LEU A 244 8.00 18.93 18.85
N LYS A 245 7.88 17.90 19.69
CA LYS A 245 8.84 17.62 20.78
C LYS A 245 10.11 16.93 20.30
N PHE A 246 9.98 15.90 19.45
CA PHE A 246 11.07 15.00 19.06
C PHE A 246 11.49 15.10 17.59
N LYS A 247 10.81 15.93 16.80
CA LYS A 247 11.05 16.10 15.35
C LYS A 247 10.81 14.84 14.49
N VAL A 248 10.14 13.84 15.04
CA VAL A 248 9.82 12.56 14.36
C VAL A 248 8.33 12.25 14.48
N GLY A 249 7.77 11.59 13.46
CA GLY A 249 6.39 11.08 13.49
C GLY A 249 6.23 9.84 14.36
N LEU A 250 5.02 9.27 14.39
CA LEU A 250 4.76 8.01 15.10
C LEU A 250 5.46 6.84 14.42
N SER A 251 6.16 6.03 15.21
CA SER A 251 6.63 4.71 14.77
C SER A 251 5.48 3.69 14.75
N GLN A 252 5.70 2.52 14.15
CA GLN A 252 4.73 1.42 14.23
C GLN A 252 4.40 1.03 15.68
N HIS A 253 5.40 1.06 16.54
CA HIS A 253 5.24 0.75 17.97
C HIS A 253 4.37 1.80 18.67
N ASP A 254 4.65 3.09 18.46
CA ASP A 254 3.84 4.18 19.00
C ASP A 254 2.39 4.11 18.50
N PHE A 255 2.20 3.84 17.21
CA PHE A 255 0.89 3.68 16.60
C PHE A 255 0.07 2.60 17.33
N LYS A 256 0.67 1.44 17.60
CA LYS A 256 0.02 0.36 18.35
C LYS A 256 -0.33 0.77 19.76
N ILE A 257 0.65 1.29 20.51
CA ILE A 257 0.45 1.66 21.93
C ILE A 257 -0.62 2.72 22.07
N LEU A 258 -0.57 3.76 21.24
CA LEU A 258 -1.57 4.84 21.28
C LEU A 258 -2.94 4.36 20.86
N SER A 259 -3.04 3.42 19.91
CA SER A 259 -4.31 2.80 19.56
C SER A 259 -4.90 2.01 20.72
N TYR A 260 -4.07 1.23 21.45
CA TYR A 260 -4.52 0.54 22.66
C TYR A 260 -4.96 1.51 23.77
N LEU A 261 -4.19 2.58 23.97
CA LEU A 261 -4.55 3.64 24.91
C LEU A 261 -5.89 4.27 24.57
N TYR A 262 -6.12 4.59 23.29
CA TYR A 262 -7.38 5.16 22.84
C TYR A 262 -8.58 4.24 23.15
N PHE A 263 -8.46 2.95 22.82
CA PHE A 263 -9.49 1.97 23.16
C PHE A 263 -9.71 1.84 24.66
N TYR A 264 -8.65 1.78 25.44
CA TYR A 264 -8.73 1.72 26.90
C TYR A 264 -9.48 2.93 27.47
N LEU A 265 -9.18 4.12 26.97
CA LEU A 265 -9.85 5.35 27.41
C LEU A 265 -11.34 5.35 27.03
N GLN A 266 -11.67 4.90 25.81
CA GLN A 266 -13.05 4.76 25.35
C GLN A 266 -13.84 3.70 26.18
N ASP A 267 -13.20 2.60 26.53
CA ASP A 267 -13.84 1.52 27.31
C ASP A 267 -13.99 1.90 28.80
N THR A 268 -13.14 2.80 29.31
CA THR A 268 -13.09 3.16 30.76
C THR A 268 -13.93 4.39 31.08
N TYR A 269 -14.02 5.32 30.15
CA TYR A 269 -14.71 6.59 30.35
C TYR A 269 -15.84 6.77 29.36
N ASP A 270 -17.08 6.83 29.86
CA ASP A 270 -18.32 6.98 29.05
C ASP A 270 -18.34 8.24 28.17
N SER A 271 -17.53 9.26 28.50
CA SER A 271 -17.49 10.54 27.81
C SER A 271 -16.10 10.97 27.39
N PHE A 272 -15.22 10.02 27.06
CA PHE A 272 -13.88 10.37 26.60
C PHE A 272 -13.95 11.09 25.24
N ASP A 273 -13.68 12.39 25.24
CA ASP A 273 -13.48 13.19 24.05
C ASP A 273 -12.08 13.83 24.06
N PHE A 274 -11.17 13.31 23.24
CA PHE A 274 -9.80 13.86 23.13
C PHE A 274 -9.77 15.25 22.49
N LYS A 275 -10.87 15.72 21.89
CA LYS A 275 -11.01 17.06 21.32
C LYS A 275 -11.33 18.09 22.42
N ASP A 276 -11.75 17.63 23.58
CA ASP A 276 -11.94 18.48 24.75
C ASP A 276 -10.57 18.89 25.33
N LYS A 277 -10.29 20.20 25.25
CA LYS A 277 -8.99 20.75 25.66
C LYS A 277 -8.73 20.59 27.17
N GLU A 278 -9.75 20.41 27.99
CA GLU A 278 -9.60 20.25 29.44
C GLU A 278 -8.99 18.91 29.85
N VAL A 279 -9.00 17.90 28.95
CA VAL A 279 -8.44 16.56 29.24
C VAL A 279 -6.92 16.51 29.07
N PHE A 280 -6.29 17.49 28.38
CA PHE A 280 -4.86 17.47 28.04
C PHE A 280 -4.03 18.58 28.70
N TYR A 281 -4.58 19.35 29.62
CA TYR A 281 -3.91 20.32 30.45
C TYR A 281 -4.06 19.96 31.93
#